data_2fb950642be6cd884215a7a3fd475cb0
#
_entry.id   2fb950642be6cd884215a7a3fd475cb0
#
_cell.length_a   1.000
_cell.length_b   1.000
_cell.length_c   1.000
_cell.angle_alpha   90.00
_cell.angle_beta   90.00
_cell.angle_gamma   90.00
#
_symmetry.space_group_name_H-M   'P 1'
#
loop_
_entity.id
_entity.type
_entity.pdbx_description
1 polymer ?
#
loop_
_entity_poly.entity_id
_entity_poly.type
_entity_poly.pdbx_seq_one_letter_code
_entity_poly.pdbx_strand_id
1 'polypeptide(L)'
;MENKEPLIITDKDDMRRWSRSARAQGKIVGFIPTMGYLHEGHLSLVQECKQHSNLTVVSIYVNPGQFSPNEDLSTYPSDFIGDINKLKNKADGVDVVFHPKDLYDYGKHDGVVNARRNDLEEGKVVSCVENSGQGHETWVRVERLEKGLCGSSRPVFFRGVATIVTKLFNIVEPDVAVFGKKDYQQWRIIERMVRDLDFGIKIIGAELLRDPDGLAKSSRNVHLSPEQRKKIVDQESLEVLEEIKSPAVFCIAAWFGNVRLLDNMEIVV
;
A
#
# COMPACT_ATOMS: atom_id res chain seq x y z
N MET A 1 -10.71 -18.14 -22.74
CA MET A 1 -11.45 -17.09 -21.98
C MET A 1 -11.06 -15.76 -22.58
N GLU A 2 -12.02 -14.92 -22.98
CA GLU A 2 -11.69 -13.58 -23.49
C GLU A 2 -11.03 -12.78 -22.36
N ASN A 3 -9.86 -12.23 -22.62
CA ASN A 3 -9.15 -11.37 -21.69
C ASN A 3 -9.97 -10.09 -21.48
N LYS A 4 -10.67 -10.01 -20.36
CA LYS A 4 -11.49 -8.85 -20.02
C LYS A 4 -10.61 -7.61 -19.81
N GLU A 5 -10.81 -6.57 -20.62
CA GLU A 5 -10.19 -5.28 -20.38
C GLU A 5 -10.78 -4.62 -19.13
N PRO A 6 -9.95 -4.13 -18.19
CA PRO A 6 -10.45 -3.40 -17.06
C PRO A 6 -10.98 -2.03 -17.48
N LEU A 7 -12.08 -1.59 -16.87
CA LEU A 7 -12.49 -0.20 -16.96
C LEU A 7 -11.47 0.68 -16.20
N ILE A 8 -10.89 1.66 -16.89
CA ILE A 8 -9.97 2.60 -16.27
C ILE A 8 -10.75 3.83 -15.82
N ILE A 9 -10.74 4.10 -14.51
CA ILE A 9 -11.38 5.27 -13.90
C ILE A 9 -10.30 6.16 -13.29
N THR A 10 -10.31 7.45 -13.63
CA THR A 10 -9.33 8.42 -13.13
C THR A 10 -9.95 9.49 -12.22
N ASP A 11 -11.27 9.68 -12.31
CA ASP A 11 -12.01 10.62 -11.49
C ASP A 11 -12.59 9.94 -10.24
N LYS A 12 -12.51 10.60 -9.10
CA LYS A 12 -12.98 10.07 -7.80
C LYS A 12 -14.49 9.94 -7.72
N ASP A 13 -15.23 10.84 -8.36
CA ASP A 13 -16.69 10.81 -8.32
C ASP A 13 -17.26 9.79 -9.30
N ASP A 14 -16.58 9.56 -10.44
CA ASP A 14 -16.87 8.43 -11.32
C ASP A 14 -16.63 7.10 -10.61
N MET A 15 -15.55 6.98 -9.83
CA MET A 15 -15.28 5.78 -9.06
C MET A 15 -16.38 5.52 -8.01
N ARG A 16 -16.80 6.54 -7.28
CA ARG A 16 -17.93 6.43 -6.33
C ARG A 16 -19.23 6.02 -7.03
N ARG A 17 -19.55 6.62 -8.17
CA ARG A 17 -20.75 6.28 -8.94
C ARG A 17 -20.74 4.82 -9.38
N TRP A 18 -19.59 4.35 -9.87
CA TRP A 18 -19.44 2.96 -10.28
C TRP A 18 -19.64 2.00 -9.09
N SER A 19 -18.96 2.22 -7.97
CA SER A 19 -19.08 1.37 -6.78
C SER A 19 -20.49 1.33 -6.21
N ARG A 20 -21.15 2.48 -6.11
CA ARG A 20 -22.54 2.56 -5.64
C ARG A 20 -23.51 1.85 -6.56
N SER A 21 -23.31 1.95 -7.88
CA SER A 21 -24.10 1.20 -8.86
C SER A 21 -23.89 -0.32 -8.74
N ALA A 22 -22.67 -0.77 -8.51
CA ALA A 22 -22.36 -2.18 -8.28
C ALA A 22 -23.05 -2.72 -7.01
N ARG A 23 -22.94 -1.98 -5.90
CA ARG A 23 -23.56 -2.36 -4.62
C ARG A 23 -25.09 -2.34 -4.68
N ALA A 24 -25.70 -1.38 -5.40
CA ALA A 24 -27.14 -1.35 -5.63
C ALA A 24 -27.64 -2.59 -6.38
N GLN A 25 -26.76 -3.27 -7.13
CA GLN A 25 -27.04 -4.55 -7.80
C GLN A 25 -26.76 -5.77 -6.90
N GLY A 26 -26.46 -5.57 -5.62
CA GLY A 26 -26.13 -6.64 -4.67
C GLY A 26 -24.75 -7.25 -4.90
N LYS A 27 -23.83 -6.57 -5.59
CA LYS A 27 -22.46 -7.04 -5.81
C LYS A 27 -21.55 -6.68 -4.67
N ILE A 28 -20.69 -7.61 -4.28
CA ILE A 28 -19.60 -7.40 -3.33
C ILE A 28 -18.42 -6.81 -4.07
N VAL A 29 -17.95 -5.65 -3.67
CA VAL A 29 -16.80 -4.94 -4.25
C VAL A 29 -15.54 -5.26 -3.44
N GLY A 30 -14.59 -5.94 -4.07
CA GLY A 30 -13.26 -6.20 -3.52
C GLY A 30 -12.26 -5.14 -3.99
N PHE A 31 -11.29 -4.80 -3.14
CA PHE A 31 -10.34 -3.73 -3.41
C PHE A 31 -8.89 -4.10 -3.06
N ILE A 32 -7.97 -3.76 -3.93
CA ILE A 32 -6.53 -3.91 -3.72
C ILE A 32 -5.84 -2.56 -3.97
N PRO A 33 -5.45 -1.82 -2.92
CA PRO A 33 -4.68 -0.59 -3.09
C PRO A 33 -3.22 -0.89 -3.42
N THR A 34 -2.70 -0.30 -4.50
CA THR A 34 -1.30 -0.42 -4.92
C THR A 34 -0.72 0.93 -5.34
N MET A 35 0.61 0.98 -5.41
CA MET A 35 1.33 2.12 -6.01
C MET A 35 1.78 1.83 -7.46
N GLY A 36 1.37 0.70 -8.03
CA GLY A 36 1.81 0.27 -9.36
C GLY A 36 3.13 -0.50 -9.35
N TYR A 37 3.73 -0.67 -10.55
CA TYR A 37 4.86 -1.54 -10.82
C TYR A 37 4.59 -2.97 -10.31
N LEU A 38 3.48 -3.51 -10.77
CA LEU A 38 2.91 -4.75 -10.25
C LEU A 38 3.84 -5.95 -10.51
N HIS A 39 3.87 -6.86 -9.56
CA HIS A 39 4.59 -8.13 -9.63
C HIS A 39 3.70 -9.27 -9.13
N GLU A 40 4.17 -10.51 -9.20
CA GLU A 40 3.39 -11.71 -8.84
C GLU A 40 2.75 -11.61 -7.44
N GLY A 41 3.43 -10.95 -6.49
CA GLY A 41 2.88 -10.68 -5.16
C GLY A 41 1.62 -9.82 -5.19
N HIS A 42 1.52 -8.81 -6.07
CA HIS A 42 0.28 -8.05 -6.25
C HIS A 42 -0.80 -8.87 -6.97
N LEU A 43 -0.42 -9.70 -7.93
CA LEU A 43 -1.35 -10.54 -8.67
C LEU A 43 -1.98 -11.61 -7.76
N SER A 44 -1.24 -12.14 -6.79
CA SER A 44 -1.81 -13.05 -5.79
C SER A 44 -2.85 -12.36 -4.89
N LEU A 45 -2.68 -11.06 -4.57
CA LEU A 45 -3.71 -10.31 -3.85
C LEU A 45 -5.00 -10.19 -4.67
N VAL A 46 -4.89 -10.04 -6.00
CA VAL A 46 -6.05 -10.03 -6.89
C VAL A 46 -6.76 -11.38 -6.88
N GLN A 47 -6.02 -12.48 -6.94
CA GLN A 47 -6.59 -13.84 -6.87
C GLN A 47 -7.29 -14.08 -5.53
N GLU A 48 -6.67 -13.68 -4.42
CA GLU A 48 -7.28 -13.75 -3.09
C GLU A 48 -8.56 -12.91 -3.03
N CYS A 49 -8.54 -11.68 -3.54
CA CYS A 49 -9.69 -10.79 -3.54
C CYS A 49 -10.90 -11.38 -4.28
N LYS A 50 -10.67 -12.03 -5.42
CA LYS A 50 -11.72 -12.68 -6.22
C LYS A 50 -12.43 -13.82 -5.50
N GLN A 51 -11.81 -14.43 -4.50
CA GLN A 51 -12.47 -15.46 -3.69
C GLN A 51 -13.53 -14.88 -2.74
N HIS A 52 -13.48 -13.57 -2.50
CA HIS A 52 -14.30 -12.88 -1.53
C HIS A 52 -15.19 -11.78 -2.11
N SER A 53 -15.12 -11.55 -3.43
CA SER A 53 -15.85 -10.47 -4.10
C SER A 53 -16.42 -10.89 -5.44
N ASN A 54 -17.46 -10.19 -5.89
CA ASN A 54 -18.02 -10.36 -7.21
C ASN A 54 -17.34 -9.48 -8.26
N LEU A 55 -16.83 -8.32 -7.82
CA LEU A 55 -16.16 -7.33 -8.65
C LEU A 55 -14.88 -6.90 -7.95
N THR A 56 -13.82 -6.76 -8.73
CA THR A 56 -12.48 -6.45 -8.21
C THR A 56 -11.99 -5.11 -8.74
N VAL A 57 -11.62 -4.22 -7.82
CA VAL A 57 -11.02 -2.92 -8.10
C VAL A 57 -9.55 -2.96 -7.66
N VAL A 58 -8.64 -2.55 -8.53
CA VAL A 58 -7.23 -2.29 -8.19
C VAL A 58 -6.96 -0.80 -8.32
N SER A 59 -6.43 -0.15 -7.28
CA SER A 59 -5.92 1.21 -7.48
C SER A 59 -4.44 1.22 -7.81
N ILE A 60 -4.03 2.14 -8.67
CA ILE A 60 -2.63 2.42 -8.99
C ILE A 60 -2.40 3.91 -8.72
N TYR A 61 -1.79 4.20 -7.56
CA TYR A 61 -1.51 5.58 -7.15
C TYR A 61 -0.25 5.67 -6.28
N VAL A 62 0.78 6.35 -6.76
CA VAL A 62 1.99 6.61 -5.97
C VAL A 62 1.67 7.73 -4.99
N ASN A 63 1.60 7.38 -3.69
CA ASN A 63 1.13 8.28 -2.64
C ASN A 63 2.26 9.17 -2.09
N PRO A 64 2.29 10.47 -2.38
CA PRO A 64 3.34 11.36 -1.86
C PRO A 64 3.28 11.55 -0.33
N GLY A 65 2.11 11.33 0.29
CA GLY A 65 1.92 11.50 1.73
C GLY A 65 2.71 10.52 2.60
N GLN A 66 3.16 9.38 2.04
CA GLN A 66 3.94 8.37 2.75
C GLN A 66 5.46 8.46 2.51
N PHE A 67 5.92 9.46 1.78
CA PHE A 67 7.33 9.72 1.53
C PHE A 67 7.76 11.02 2.22
N SER A 68 8.91 10.99 2.89
CA SER A 68 9.61 12.21 3.26
C SER A 68 10.36 12.77 2.04
N PRO A 69 10.72 14.07 2.02
CA PRO A 69 11.41 14.69 0.88
C PRO A 69 12.74 14.03 0.49
N ASN A 70 13.35 13.26 1.41
CA ASN A 70 14.62 12.58 1.19
C ASN A 70 14.46 11.11 0.76
N GLU A 71 13.24 10.63 0.59
CA GLU A 71 12.96 9.27 0.14
C GLU A 71 12.78 9.19 -1.40
N ASP A 72 12.65 7.99 -1.91
CA ASP A 72 12.68 7.62 -3.33
C ASP A 72 11.41 7.95 -4.14
N LEU A 73 10.61 8.94 -3.73
CA LEU A 73 9.37 9.28 -4.44
C LEU A 73 9.59 9.60 -5.92
N SER A 74 10.60 10.41 -6.25
CA SER A 74 10.87 10.84 -7.63
C SER A 74 11.43 9.72 -8.53
N THR A 75 11.97 8.66 -7.92
CA THR A 75 12.55 7.51 -8.60
C THR A 75 11.73 6.24 -8.42
N TYR A 76 10.53 6.35 -7.79
CA TYR A 76 9.68 5.20 -7.59
C TYR A 76 9.27 4.59 -8.94
N PRO A 77 9.46 3.28 -9.14
CA PRO A 77 9.23 2.65 -10.44
C PRO A 77 7.75 2.74 -10.85
N SER A 78 7.49 3.04 -12.11
CA SER A 78 6.15 3.15 -12.68
C SER A 78 6.13 2.57 -14.10
N ASP A 79 5.15 1.71 -14.38
CA ASP A 79 4.89 1.14 -15.70
C ASP A 79 3.39 0.82 -15.83
N PHE A 80 2.58 1.85 -16.04
CA PHE A 80 1.13 1.70 -16.09
C PHE A 80 0.65 0.72 -17.18
N ILE A 81 1.24 0.80 -18.36
CA ILE A 81 0.87 -0.10 -19.48
C ILE A 81 1.23 -1.55 -19.15
N GLY A 82 2.43 -1.78 -18.63
CA GLY A 82 2.85 -3.09 -18.16
C GLY A 82 1.95 -3.63 -17.04
N ASP A 83 1.52 -2.76 -16.12
CA ASP A 83 0.61 -3.13 -15.04
C ASP A 83 -0.76 -3.57 -15.57
N ILE A 84 -1.36 -2.82 -16.49
CA ILE A 84 -2.61 -3.21 -17.14
C ILE A 84 -2.46 -4.56 -17.85
N ASN A 85 -1.38 -4.78 -18.59
CA ASN A 85 -1.11 -6.04 -19.27
C ASN A 85 -0.98 -7.23 -18.29
N LYS A 86 -0.33 -7.02 -17.13
CA LYS A 86 -0.23 -8.04 -16.08
C LYS A 86 -1.60 -8.37 -15.49
N LEU A 87 -2.43 -7.36 -15.20
CA LEU A 87 -3.78 -7.55 -14.68
C LEU A 87 -4.66 -8.31 -15.66
N LYS A 88 -4.59 -7.99 -16.96
CA LYS A 88 -5.35 -8.68 -18.02
C LYS A 88 -4.94 -10.14 -18.19
N ASN A 89 -3.62 -10.39 -18.27
CA ASN A 89 -3.11 -11.67 -18.77
C ASN A 89 -2.80 -12.68 -17.66
N LYS A 90 -2.51 -12.21 -16.44
CA LYS A 90 -2.04 -13.08 -15.34
C LYS A 90 -3.01 -13.16 -14.16
N ALA A 91 -3.90 -12.19 -14.02
CA ALA A 91 -4.87 -12.16 -12.93
C ALA A 91 -6.30 -12.49 -13.38
N ASP A 92 -6.48 -13.07 -14.56
CA ASP A 92 -7.79 -13.32 -15.20
C ASP A 92 -8.67 -12.06 -15.31
N GLY A 93 -8.00 -10.91 -15.50
CA GLY A 93 -8.60 -9.59 -15.52
C GLY A 93 -9.07 -9.08 -14.16
N VAL A 94 -9.30 -7.78 -14.07
CA VAL A 94 -10.00 -7.09 -12.97
C VAL A 94 -11.12 -6.26 -13.58
N ASP A 95 -12.12 -5.88 -12.78
CA ASP A 95 -13.26 -5.12 -13.32
C ASP A 95 -12.89 -3.66 -13.53
N VAL A 96 -12.18 -3.06 -12.57
CA VAL A 96 -11.78 -1.66 -12.62
C VAL A 96 -10.32 -1.49 -12.19
N VAL A 97 -9.62 -0.62 -12.90
CA VAL A 97 -8.38 0.01 -12.42
C VAL A 97 -8.67 1.47 -12.10
N PHE A 98 -8.59 1.82 -10.83
CA PHE A 98 -8.70 3.20 -10.37
C PHE A 98 -7.31 3.86 -10.39
N HIS A 99 -7.12 4.80 -11.31
CA HIS A 99 -5.84 5.49 -11.52
C HIS A 99 -6.01 7.01 -11.45
N PRO A 100 -6.22 7.56 -10.23
CA PRO A 100 -6.38 9.00 -10.07
C PRO A 100 -5.07 9.74 -10.34
N LYS A 101 -5.16 10.95 -10.91
CA LYS A 101 -3.99 11.79 -11.19
C LYS A 101 -3.37 12.35 -9.91
N ASP A 102 -4.23 12.92 -9.05
CA ASP A 102 -3.82 13.45 -7.75
C ASP A 102 -4.99 13.33 -6.76
N LEU A 103 -4.68 12.83 -5.56
CA LEU A 103 -5.64 12.74 -4.46
C LEU A 103 -5.42 13.82 -3.38
N TYR A 104 -4.44 14.72 -3.58
CA TYR A 104 -4.14 15.85 -2.71
C TYR A 104 -4.30 17.20 -3.41
N ASP A 105 -4.73 17.22 -4.68
CA ASP A 105 -5.12 18.45 -5.37
C ASP A 105 -6.55 18.81 -4.97
N TYR A 106 -6.70 19.93 -4.27
CA TYR A 106 -7.98 20.46 -3.84
C TYR A 106 -8.46 21.64 -4.71
N GLY A 107 -7.76 21.89 -5.82
CA GLY A 107 -7.97 23.06 -6.66
C GLY A 107 -7.48 24.35 -6.01
N LYS A 108 -7.50 25.45 -6.76
CA LYS A 108 -7.24 26.78 -6.22
C LYS A 108 -8.52 27.26 -5.52
N HIS A 109 -8.62 27.09 -4.22
CA HIS A 109 -9.57 27.84 -3.43
C HIS A 109 -8.98 29.22 -3.15
N ASP A 110 -9.63 30.27 -3.66
CA ASP A 110 -9.33 31.65 -3.28
C ASP A 110 -9.48 31.76 -1.76
N GLY A 111 -8.37 31.89 -1.05
CA GLY A 111 -8.33 32.01 0.41
C GLY A 111 -7.61 30.92 1.20
N VAL A 112 -7.22 29.80 0.61
CA VAL A 112 -6.26 28.88 1.27
C VAL A 112 -4.89 29.54 1.20
N VAL A 113 -4.46 30.07 2.33
CA VAL A 113 -3.09 30.54 2.52
C VAL A 113 -2.19 29.30 2.28
N ASN A 114 -1.40 29.35 1.21
CA ASN A 114 -0.32 28.38 1.06
C ASN A 114 0.47 28.42 2.35
N ALA A 115 0.42 27.31 3.12
CA ALA A 115 1.23 27.18 4.31
C ALA A 115 2.67 27.51 3.88
N ARG A 116 3.22 28.61 4.39
CA ARG A 116 4.55 29.02 4.01
C ARG A 116 5.50 27.96 4.55
N ARG A 117 6.53 27.61 3.80
CA ARG A 117 7.62 26.71 4.27
C ARG A 117 8.11 27.07 5.68
N ASN A 118 7.90 28.31 6.10
CA ASN A 118 8.29 28.86 7.39
C ASN A 118 7.36 28.42 8.55
N ASP A 119 6.20 27.82 8.28
CA ASP A 119 5.26 27.37 9.32
C ASP A 119 5.53 25.94 9.79
N LEU A 120 6.49 25.24 9.15
CA LEU A 120 6.95 23.94 9.61
C LEU A 120 7.93 24.10 10.76
N GLU A 121 7.67 23.43 11.88
CA GLU A 121 8.55 23.42 13.03
C GLU A 121 9.96 22.95 12.62
N GLU A 122 10.98 23.69 13.02
CA GLU A 122 12.37 23.39 12.69
C GLU A 122 12.76 22.02 13.27
N GLY A 123 13.30 21.14 12.41
CA GLY A 123 13.66 19.76 12.78
C GLY A 123 12.54 18.73 12.70
N LYS A 124 11.30 19.11 12.40
CA LYS A 124 10.20 18.17 12.21
C LYS A 124 10.31 17.44 10.87
N VAL A 125 10.22 16.12 10.90
CA VAL A 125 10.13 15.30 9.69
C VAL A 125 8.72 15.43 9.09
N VAL A 126 8.63 15.87 7.84
CA VAL A 126 7.38 16.11 7.10
C VAL A 126 7.29 15.20 5.89
N SER A 127 6.08 15.02 5.35
CA SER A 127 5.87 14.30 4.09
C SER A 127 6.05 15.23 2.88
N CYS A 128 6.16 14.63 1.68
CA CYS A 128 6.20 15.39 0.43
C CYS A 128 4.96 16.25 0.22
N VAL A 129 3.79 15.81 0.71
CA VAL A 129 2.53 16.58 0.65
C VAL A 129 2.63 17.84 1.51
N GLU A 130 3.10 17.74 2.75
CA GLU A 130 3.30 18.90 3.63
C GLU A 130 4.36 19.84 3.06
N ASN A 131 5.47 19.28 2.56
CA ASN A 131 6.55 20.06 1.97
C ASN A 131 6.13 20.80 0.69
N SER A 132 5.16 20.30 -0.06
CA SER A 132 4.65 20.96 -1.27
C SER A 132 3.71 22.13 -0.99
N GLY A 133 3.20 22.25 0.23
CA GLY A 133 2.25 23.30 0.60
C GLY A 133 0.88 23.18 -0.07
N GLN A 134 0.45 21.97 -0.43
CA GLN A 134 -0.83 21.71 -1.12
C GLN A 134 -2.08 21.88 -0.23
N GLY A 135 -1.94 22.33 1.01
CA GLY A 135 -3.06 22.61 1.91
C GLY A 135 -3.74 21.36 2.48
N HIS A 136 -3.07 20.22 2.53
CA HIS A 136 -3.56 19.01 3.19
C HIS A 136 -3.32 19.09 4.70
N GLU A 137 -4.39 19.08 5.50
CA GLU A 137 -4.34 19.31 6.95
C GLU A 137 -4.76 18.09 7.78
N THR A 138 -5.52 17.16 7.19
CA THR A 138 -6.11 16.03 7.93
C THR A 138 -5.30 14.76 7.77
N TRP A 139 -4.80 14.21 8.88
CA TRP A 139 -4.01 12.99 8.91
C TRP A 139 -4.64 11.93 9.80
N VAL A 140 -4.68 10.69 9.32
CA VAL A 140 -5.07 9.52 10.10
C VAL A 140 -3.82 8.85 10.68
N ARG A 141 -3.85 8.56 11.99
CA ARG A 141 -2.74 7.93 12.71
C ARG A 141 -3.22 6.74 13.53
N VAL A 142 -2.39 5.70 13.60
CA VAL A 142 -2.60 4.56 14.51
C VAL A 142 -1.44 4.54 15.50
N GLU A 143 -1.54 5.37 16.51
CA GLU A 143 -0.45 5.88 17.35
C GLU A 143 0.48 4.83 17.96
N ARG A 144 -0.04 3.66 18.38
CA ARG A 144 0.81 2.62 18.97
C ARG A 144 1.54 1.84 17.90
N LEU A 145 0.82 1.39 16.86
CA LEU A 145 1.37 0.50 15.86
C LEU A 145 2.32 1.20 14.88
N GLU A 146 2.24 2.52 14.75
CA GLU A 146 3.12 3.28 13.87
C GLU A 146 4.52 3.56 14.44
N LYS A 147 4.76 3.36 15.75
CA LYS A 147 6.00 3.81 16.43
C LYS A 147 7.16 2.84 16.33
N GLY A 148 6.89 1.53 16.27
CA GLY A 148 7.93 0.50 16.23
C GLY A 148 8.35 0.11 14.82
N LEU A 149 9.30 -0.82 14.72
CA LEU A 149 9.72 -1.46 13.46
C LEU A 149 10.02 -0.42 12.34
N CYS A 150 9.28 -0.52 11.21
CA CYS A 150 9.46 0.41 10.09
C CYS A 150 9.09 1.85 10.44
N GLY A 151 8.15 2.06 11.35
CA GLY A 151 7.71 3.39 11.75
C GLY A 151 8.77 4.18 12.49
N SER A 152 9.66 3.52 13.25
CA SER A 152 10.77 4.19 13.92
C SER A 152 11.80 4.78 12.94
N SER A 153 11.99 4.14 11.78
CA SER A 153 12.91 4.62 10.73
C SER A 153 12.25 5.50 9.68
N ARG A 154 10.91 5.52 9.61
CA ARG A 154 10.11 6.28 8.63
C ARG A 154 8.93 6.98 9.32
N PRO A 155 9.16 8.08 10.06
CA PRO A 155 8.15 8.68 10.95
C PRO A 155 6.85 9.14 10.28
N VAL A 156 6.89 9.50 8.97
CA VAL A 156 5.70 9.96 8.22
C VAL A 156 5.01 8.85 7.45
N PHE A 157 5.64 7.67 7.31
CA PHE A 157 5.20 6.61 6.41
C PHE A 157 3.81 6.11 6.76
N PHE A 158 3.61 5.59 7.96
CA PHE A 158 2.32 4.96 8.32
C PHE A 158 1.18 5.95 8.45
N ARG A 159 1.45 7.16 8.89
CA ARG A 159 0.48 8.27 8.85
C ARG A 159 0.03 8.51 7.40
N GLY A 160 0.97 8.57 6.47
CA GLY A 160 0.69 8.72 5.04
C GLY A 160 -0.11 7.55 4.47
N VAL A 161 0.25 6.31 4.82
CA VAL A 161 -0.47 5.09 4.41
C VAL A 161 -1.90 5.08 4.97
N ALA A 162 -2.08 5.29 6.27
CA ALA A 162 -3.41 5.29 6.88
C ALA A 162 -4.31 6.37 6.26
N THR A 163 -3.76 7.56 5.99
CA THR A 163 -4.50 8.65 5.35
C THR A 163 -4.93 8.30 3.93
N ILE A 164 -4.01 7.82 3.08
CA ILE A 164 -4.37 7.49 1.69
C ILE A 164 -5.34 6.31 1.62
N VAL A 165 -5.18 5.29 2.46
CA VAL A 165 -6.12 4.16 2.49
C VAL A 165 -7.50 4.60 2.95
N THR A 166 -7.61 5.50 3.94
CA THR A 166 -8.87 6.12 4.33
C THR A 166 -9.52 6.87 3.17
N LYS A 167 -8.75 7.67 2.43
CA LYS A 167 -9.26 8.37 1.23
C LYS A 167 -9.75 7.39 0.17
N LEU A 168 -8.99 6.34 -0.12
CA LEU A 168 -9.35 5.32 -1.08
C LEU A 168 -10.59 4.53 -0.65
N PHE A 169 -10.73 4.20 0.63
CA PHE A 169 -11.94 3.55 1.16
C PHE A 169 -13.18 4.42 1.01
N ASN A 170 -13.06 5.73 1.24
CA ASN A 170 -14.15 6.69 1.02
C ASN A 170 -14.50 6.92 -0.47
N ILE A 171 -13.58 6.62 -1.39
CA ILE A 171 -13.80 6.78 -2.83
C ILE A 171 -14.34 5.49 -3.45
N VAL A 172 -13.69 4.34 -3.14
CA VAL A 172 -14.03 3.03 -3.70
C VAL A 172 -15.21 2.40 -2.97
N GLU A 173 -15.44 2.76 -1.70
CA GLU A 173 -16.49 2.17 -0.85
C GLU A 173 -16.53 0.63 -0.93
N PRO A 174 -15.39 -0.08 -0.70
CA PRO A 174 -15.33 -1.53 -0.87
C PRO A 174 -16.02 -2.27 0.29
N ASP A 175 -16.46 -3.51 0.03
CA ASP A 175 -16.93 -4.43 1.08
C ASP A 175 -15.77 -5.26 1.66
N VAL A 176 -14.76 -5.53 0.81
CA VAL A 176 -13.56 -6.32 1.16
C VAL A 176 -12.32 -5.59 0.65
N ALA A 177 -11.25 -5.55 1.44
CA ALA A 177 -9.94 -5.07 0.96
C ALA A 177 -8.83 -6.04 1.32
N VAL A 178 -7.91 -6.29 0.39
CA VAL A 178 -6.82 -7.27 0.54
C VAL A 178 -5.48 -6.58 0.59
N PHE A 179 -4.69 -6.94 1.62
CA PHE A 179 -3.33 -6.44 1.84
C PHE A 179 -2.36 -7.60 2.00
N GLY A 180 -1.14 -7.45 1.49
CA GLY A 180 -0.11 -8.46 1.66
C GLY A 180 0.51 -8.44 3.06
N LYS A 181 0.59 -9.60 3.71
CA LYS A 181 1.29 -9.75 5.00
C LYS A 181 2.79 -9.48 4.90
N LYS A 182 3.36 -9.36 3.69
CA LYS A 182 4.75 -8.93 3.50
C LYS A 182 5.04 -7.61 4.24
N ASP A 183 4.15 -6.66 4.13
CA ASP A 183 4.21 -5.40 4.85
C ASP A 183 3.38 -5.51 6.14
N TYR A 184 3.79 -6.43 7.04
CA TYR A 184 3.03 -6.90 8.19
C TYR A 184 2.53 -5.77 9.09
N GLN A 185 3.42 -4.84 9.43
CA GLN A 185 3.05 -3.68 10.25
C GLN A 185 1.99 -2.83 9.56
N GLN A 186 2.09 -2.64 8.23
CA GLN A 186 1.08 -1.92 7.44
C GLN A 186 -0.28 -2.61 7.51
N TRP A 187 -0.32 -3.93 7.28
CA TRP A 187 -1.55 -4.71 7.36
C TRP A 187 -2.21 -4.57 8.75
N ARG A 188 -1.44 -4.73 9.83
CA ARG A 188 -1.94 -4.57 11.21
C ARG A 188 -2.43 -3.15 11.51
N ILE A 189 -1.78 -2.13 10.97
CA ILE A 189 -2.21 -0.73 11.07
C ILE A 189 -3.56 -0.52 10.38
N ILE A 190 -3.72 -1.07 9.17
CA ILE A 190 -4.98 -0.93 8.43
C ILE A 190 -6.12 -1.68 9.12
N GLU A 191 -5.92 -2.90 9.63
CA GLU A 191 -6.92 -3.59 10.44
C GLU A 191 -7.33 -2.78 11.67
N ARG A 192 -6.36 -2.20 12.36
CA ARG A 192 -6.64 -1.37 13.53
C ARG A 192 -7.41 -0.11 13.17
N MET A 193 -7.04 0.55 12.09
CA MET A 193 -7.73 1.73 11.57
C MET A 193 -9.19 1.42 11.21
N VAL A 194 -9.42 0.32 10.50
CA VAL A 194 -10.77 -0.12 10.11
C VAL A 194 -11.64 -0.38 11.34
N ARG A 195 -11.08 -1.07 12.36
CA ARG A 195 -11.76 -1.33 13.63
C ARG A 195 -12.09 -0.04 14.38
N ASP A 196 -11.10 0.86 14.53
CA ASP A 196 -11.20 2.03 15.40
C ASP A 196 -12.05 3.16 14.77
N LEU A 197 -12.18 3.17 13.43
CA LEU A 197 -13.01 4.11 12.69
C LEU A 197 -14.34 3.52 12.20
N ASP A 198 -14.70 2.32 12.67
CA ASP A 198 -15.96 1.63 12.36
C ASP A 198 -16.24 1.49 10.85
N PHE A 199 -15.20 1.29 10.04
CA PHE A 199 -15.40 0.99 8.63
C PHE A 199 -16.08 -0.37 8.45
N GLY A 200 -17.15 -0.42 7.66
CA GLY A 200 -17.85 -1.66 7.29
C GLY A 200 -17.10 -2.50 6.24
N ILE A 201 -15.76 -2.61 6.36
CA ILE A 201 -14.89 -3.24 5.37
C ILE A 201 -14.19 -4.44 6.00
N LYS A 202 -14.28 -5.61 5.36
CA LYS A 202 -13.51 -6.79 5.79
C LYS A 202 -12.08 -6.69 5.26
N ILE A 203 -11.09 -6.64 6.15
CA ILE A 203 -9.67 -6.67 5.78
C ILE A 203 -9.18 -8.12 5.73
N ILE A 204 -8.50 -8.48 4.64
CA ILE A 204 -7.88 -9.80 4.43
C ILE A 204 -6.37 -9.60 4.30
N GLY A 205 -5.59 -10.33 5.10
CA GLY A 205 -4.15 -10.44 4.97
C GLY A 205 -3.79 -11.63 4.11
N ALA A 206 -3.27 -11.40 2.91
CA ALA A 206 -2.82 -12.46 2.02
C ALA A 206 -1.36 -12.86 2.30
N GLU A 207 -1.06 -14.14 2.15
CA GLU A 207 0.26 -14.71 2.43
C GLU A 207 1.35 -14.19 1.49
N LEU A 208 2.59 -14.28 1.96
CA LEU A 208 3.75 -13.85 1.19
C LEU A 208 4.01 -14.78 0.00
N LEU A 209 4.25 -14.19 -1.16
CA LEU A 209 4.90 -14.90 -2.26
C LEU A 209 6.40 -14.64 -2.24
N ARG A 210 7.17 -15.70 -2.46
CA ARG A 210 8.63 -15.65 -2.53
C ARG A 210 9.12 -16.00 -3.93
N ASP A 211 10.27 -15.46 -4.30
CA ASP A 211 11.04 -15.91 -5.45
C ASP A 211 11.68 -17.30 -5.14
N PRO A 212 12.12 -18.07 -6.16
CA PRO A 212 12.75 -19.38 -5.93
C PRO A 212 13.98 -19.36 -5.03
N ASP A 213 14.64 -18.21 -4.89
CA ASP A 213 15.77 -17.98 -4.00
C ASP A 213 15.36 -17.64 -2.55
N GLY A 214 14.04 -17.69 -2.23
CA GLY A 214 13.49 -17.42 -0.92
C GLY A 214 13.18 -15.95 -0.63
N LEU A 215 13.58 -15.01 -1.51
CA LEU A 215 13.33 -13.58 -1.31
C LEU A 215 11.84 -13.25 -1.47
N ALA A 216 11.27 -12.51 -0.53
CA ALA A 216 9.91 -11.99 -0.65
C ALA A 216 9.77 -11.08 -1.88
N LYS A 217 8.73 -11.29 -2.68
CA LYS A 217 8.48 -10.49 -3.90
C LYS A 217 8.22 -9.03 -3.56
N SER A 218 8.94 -8.12 -4.23
CA SER A 218 8.85 -6.67 -4.02
C SER A 218 9.13 -5.91 -5.31
N SER A 219 8.44 -4.79 -5.52
CA SER A 219 8.75 -3.85 -6.61
C SER A 219 10.18 -3.31 -6.54
N ARG A 220 10.75 -3.21 -5.34
CA ARG A 220 12.14 -2.76 -5.13
C ARG A 220 13.21 -3.82 -5.45
N ASN A 221 12.82 -5.09 -5.66
CA ASN A 221 13.80 -6.15 -6.01
C ASN A 221 14.54 -5.87 -7.33
N VAL A 222 13.97 -5.05 -8.21
CA VAL A 222 14.61 -4.62 -9.47
C VAL A 222 15.88 -3.79 -9.27
N HIS A 223 16.03 -3.18 -8.09
CA HIS A 223 17.22 -2.38 -7.74
C HIS A 223 18.37 -3.21 -7.15
N LEU A 224 18.16 -4.52 -6.96
CA LEU A 224 19.17 -5.42 -6.43
C LEU A 224 20.06 -5.97 -7.53
N SER A 225 21.39 -5.94 -7.34
CA SER A 225 22.31 -6.70 -8.18
C SER A 225 22.16 -8.21 -7.91
N PRO A 226 22.60 -9.09 -8.87
CA PRO A 226 22.60 -10.54 -8.64
C PRO A 226 23.37 -10.96 -7.38
N GLU A 227 24.45 -10.26 -7.04
CA GLU A 227 25.25 -10.52 -5.85
C GLU A 227 24.52 -10.10 -4.57
N GLN A 228 23.77 -9.00 -4.61
CA GLN A 228 22.95 -8.54 -3.50
C GLN A 228 21.78 -9.49 -3.23
N ARG A 229 21.13 -10.02 -4.28
CA ARG A 229 20.09 -11.05 -4.14
C ARG A 229 20.60 -12.29 -3.44
N LYS A 230 21.80 -12.81 -3.81
CA LYS A 230 22.39 -13.98 -3.19
C LYS A 230 22.72 -13.80 -1.72
N LYS A 231 23.08 -12.60 -1.30
CA LYS A 231 23.37 -12.29 0.10
C LYS A 231 22.14 -12.28 1.01
N ILE A 232 20.95 -12.09 0.46
CA ILE A 232 19.69 -12.05 1.21
C ILE A 232 19.26 -13.44 1.69
N VAL A 233 19.63 -14.49 0.99
CA VAL A 233 19.19 -15.88 1.24
C VAL A 233 19.89 -16.52 2.45
N ASP A 234 21.03 -15.99 2.90
CA ASP A 234 21.93 -16.66 3.84
C ASP A 234 22.08 -15.95 5.22
N GLN A 235 21.07 -15.23 5.69
CA GLN A 235 21.12 -14.58 7.01
C GLN A 235 20.18 -15.22 8.03
N GLU A 236 20.51 -16.46 8.43
CA GLU A 236 19.83 -17.19 9.52
C GLU A 236 20.28 -16.78 10.93
N SER A 237 21.16 -15.82 11.09
CA SER A 237 21.74 -15.52 12.40
C SER A 237 21.32 -14.16 12.96
N LEU A 238 20.02 -13.88 13.08
CA LEU A 238 19.56 -12.79 13.92
C LEU A 238 19.20 -13.31 15.31
N GLU A 239 19.78 -12.68 16.33
CA GLU A 239 19.73 -13.08 17.71
C GLU A 239 18.32 -13.24 18.27
N VAL A 240 18.19 -14.21 19.11
CA VAL A 240 17.06 -14.96 19.62
C VAL A 240 16.21 -14.15 20.59
N LEU A 241 14.88 -14.24 20.42
CA LEU A 241 13.95 -14.11 21.54
C LEU A 241 14.28 -15.23 22.54
N GLU A 242 14.60 -14.90 23.79
CA GLU A 242 14.96 -15.90 24.80
C GLU A 242 13.83 -16.90 25.06
N GLU A 243 12.56 -16.52 24.79
CA GLU A 243 11.40 -17.40 24.96
C GLU A 243 10.16 -16.89 24.20
N ILE A 244 9.53 -17.74 23.38
CA ILE A 244 8.27 -17.43 22.70
C ILE A 244 7.16 -18.20 23.40
N LYS A 245 6.27 -17.49 24.11
CA LYS A 245 5.16 -18.09 24.90
C LYS A 245 3.78 -17.91 24.27
N SER A 246 3.67 -17.20 23.16
CA SER A 246 2.43 -16.92 22.42
C SER A 246 2.75 -16.76 20.94
N PRO A 247 1.74 -16.83 20.03
CA PRO A 247 1.95 -16.56 18.61
C PRO A 247 2.69 -15.24 18.40
N ALA A 248 3.77 -15.31 17.65
CA ALA A 248 4.67 -14.18 17.41
C ALA A 248 4.94 -13.99 15.91
N VAL A 249 5.43 -12.83 15.52
CA VAL A 249 5.93 -12.60 14.17
C VAL A 249 7.37 -12.12 14.23
N PHE A 250 8.21 -12.73 13.43
CA PHE A 250 9.57 -12.30 13.24
C PHE A 250 9.61 -11.36 12.03
N CYS A 251 9.99 -10.10 12.24
CA CYS A 251 10.09 -9.10 11.17
C CYS A 251 11.54 -8.69 10.97
N ILE A 252 11.99 -8.71 9.74
CA ILE A 252 13.34 -8.29 9.34
C ILE A 252 13.26 -7.08 8.42
N ALA A 253 14.20 -6.16 8.59
CA ALA A 253 14.51 -5.12 7.64
C ALA A 253 16.03 -5.10 7.41
N ALA A 254 16.46 -5.25 6.18
CA ALA A 254 17.86 -5.25 5.82
C ALA A 254 18.16 -4.20 4.74
N TRP A 255 19.31 -3.56 4.83
CA TRP A 255 19.83 -2.63 3.84
C TRP A 255 20.84 -3.32 2.93
N PHE A 256 20.63 -3.20 1.63
CA PHE A 256 21.52 -3.70 0.59
C PHE A 256 21.92 -2.52 -0.31
N GLY A 257 23.07 -1.92 -0.01
CA GLY A 257 23.40 -0.62 -0.58
C GLY A 257 22.38 0.43 -0.15
N ASN A 258 21.71 1.06 -1.10
CA ASN A 258 20.66 2.07 -0.86
C ASN A 258 19.23 1.48 -0.82
N VAL A 259 19.07 0.17 -0.96
CA VAL A 259 17.77 -0.50 -1.00
C VAL A 259 17.45 -1.12 0.36
N ARG A 260 16.30 -0.72 0.94
CA ARG A 260 15.77 -1.34 2.16
C ARG A 260 14.71 -2.37 1.80
N LEU A 261 14.94 -3.62 2.18
CA LEU A 261 14.00 -4.72 2.01
C LEU A 261 13.36 -5.13 3.33
N LEU A 262 12.17 -5.67 3.25
CA LEU A 262 11.39 -6.18 4.36
C LEU A 262 11.02 -7.63 4.11
N ASP A 263 11.09 -8.44 5.15
CA ASP A 263 10.54 -9.79 5.19
C ASP A 263 9.98 -10.09 6.58
N ASN A 264 9.13 -11.09 6.68
CA ASN A 264 8.60 -11.55 7.95
C ASN A 264 8.19 -13.02 7.92
N MET A 265 8.07 -13.62 9.10
CA MET A 265 7.61 -14.98 9.30
C MET A 265 6.71 -15.03 10.55
N GLU A 266 5.50 -15.56 10.40
CA GLU A 266 4.62 -15.85 11.53
C GLU A 266 5.10 -17.11 12.25
N ILE A 267 5.15 -17.06 13.57
CA ILE A 267 5.51 -18.17 14.44
C ILE A 267 4.24 -18.57 15.23
N VAL A 268 3.77 -19.77 14.97
CA VAL A 268 2.63 -20.36 15.69
C VAL A 268 3.22 -21.23 16.80
N VAL A 269 2.78 -20.99 18.06
CA VAL A 269 3.17 -21.76 19.24
C VAL A 269 2.03 -22.70 19.60
#